data_10adf939222977c916f6ffb9e3b89096
#
_entry.id   10adf939222977c916f6ffb9e3b89096
#
_cell.length_a   1.000
_cell.length_b   1.000
_cell.length_c   1.000
_cell.angle_alpha   90.00
_cell.angle_beta   90.00
_cell.angle_gamma   90.00
#
_symmetry.space_group_name_H-M   'P 1'
#
loop_
_entity.id
_entity.type
_entity.pdbx_description
1 polymer ?
#
loop_
_entity_poly.entity_id
_entity_poly.type
_entity_poly.pdbx_seq_one_letter_code
_entity_poly.pdbx_strand_id
1 'polypeptide(L)'
;MSYFEKFRVEEFYKLKAMGNIKVKYMGIELDNPIIVGASNLSLDPDTLKKAEELGAGAIVYKSLFEEQIQLEKFQMDEKLTEFNDLYAEMLTTHPHMEHAGPDEHLLNLRNARESISVPLIASLNAVNNETWIRYAGLISETGVDGIELNFYQIPSDFNKKASDVEDEQINIVKQIRKNISIPVSVKLSPDYSNILNFIKRLDQAGVEAFVLFNSFFQPDVDINDIKHIKSFNLSNEGDYRKSLRYTGLLFENIKADICSSHGIFTGADVIKLILSGATCVQVVSTLYKNGLSQIKNIRKELEEWMDSKSFNSIDEFRGTLSKNKLSSNPFIYQRAQYADLLINSEEIFKITR
;
A
#
# COMPACT_ATOMS: atom_id res chain seq x y z
N MET A 1 -16.87 25.67 -43.57
CA MET A 1 -17.12 24.83 -42.36
C MET A 1 -18.09 25.63 -41.49
N SER A 2 -19.35 25.23 -41.43
CA SER A 2 -20.40 25.96 -40.69
C SER A 2 -20.18 25.78 -39.17
N TYR A 3 -20.68 26.77 -38.42
CA TYR A 3 -20.63 26.76 -36.95
C TYR A 3 -21.23 25.45 -36.36
N PHE A 4 -22.19 24.83 -37.06
CA PHE A 4 -22.78 23.51 -36.71
C PHE A 4 -21.87 22.34 -36.95
N GLU A 5 -20.92 22.38 -37.89
CA GLU A 5 -19.96 21.32 -38.11
C GLU A 5 -18.85 21.33 -37.07
N LYS A 6 -18.44 22.52 -36.59
CA LYS A 6 -17.50 22.62 -35.47
C LYS A 6 -18.10 22.07 -34.17
N PHE A 7 -19.38 22.40 -33.89
CA PHE A 7 -20.06 21.86 -32.69
C PHE A 7 -20.22 20.34 -32.73
N ARG A 8 -20.54 19.75 -33.89
CA ARG A 8 -20.62 18.28 -34.06
C ARG A 8 -19.27 17.60 -33.96
N VAL A 9 -18.22 18.24 -34.43
CA VAL A 9 -16.85 17.71 -34.31
C VAL A 9 -16.36 17.80 -32.88
N GLU A 10 -16.63 18.87 -32.15
CA GLU A 10 -16.32 18.99 -30.74
C GLU A 10 -17.14 18.02 -29.83
N GLU A 11 -18.42 17.81 -30.15
CA GLU A 11 -19.24 16.78 -29.49
C GLU A 11 -18.80 15.37 -29.85
N PHE A 12 -18.36 15.11 -31.08
CA PHE A 12 -17.84 13.82 -31.52
C PHE A 12 -16.49 13.50 -30.86
N TYR A 13 -15.64 14.51 -30.59
CA TYR A 13 -14.43 14.37 -29.79
C TYR A 13 -14.72 14.23 -28.28
N LYS A 14 -15.82 14.80 -27.79
CA LYS A 14 -16.28 14.61 -26.40
C LYS A 14 -16.95 13.24 -26.17
N LEU A 15 -17.44 12.60 -27.21
CA LEU A 15 -18.04 11.25 -27.20
C LEU A 15 -17.03 10.13 -27.51
N LYS A 16 -15.74 10.43 -27.65
CA LYS A 16 -14.71 9.40 -27.60
C LYS A 16 -14.75 8.85 -26.16
N ALA A 17 -15.30 7.64 -26.02
CA ALA A 17 -15.44 7.01 -24.71
C ALA A 17 -14.09 7.12 -23.98
N MET A 18 -14.07 7.81 -22.85
CA MET A 18 -12.89 7.85 -21.98
C MET A 18 -12.45 6.42 -21.74
N GLY A 19 -11.14 6.15 -21.86
CA GLY A 19 -10.60 4.82 -21.66
C GLY A 19 -11.07 4.23 -20.34
N ASN A 20 -11.37 2.94 -20.33
CA ASN A 20 -11.82 2.24 -19.13
C ASN A 20 -10.62 2.08 -18.16
N ILE A 21 -10.65 2.81 -17.04
CA ILE A 21 -9.63 2.75 -16.00
C ILE A 21 -9.97 1.75 -14.87
N LYS A 22 -11.03 0.95 -15.04
CA LYS A 22 -11.39 -0.10 -14.09
C LYS A 22 -10.31 -1.17 -14.04
N VAL A 23 -10.11 -1.72 -12.85
CA VAL A 23 -9.18 -2.81 -12.61
C VAL A 23 -9.80 -3.83 -11.67
N LYS A 24 -9.29 -5.05 -11.72
CA LYS A 24 -9.64 -6.09 -10.75
C LYS A 24 -8.45 -6.30 -9.81
N TYR A 25 -8.65 -6.10 -8.52
CA TYR A 25 -7.63 -6.21 -7.48
C TYR A 25 -8.09 -7.14 -6.37
N MET A 26 -7.32 -8.16 -6.04
CA MET A 26 -7.69 -9.18 -5.05
C MET A 26 -9.03 -9.89 -5.36
N GLY A 27 -9.42 -9.95 -6.64
CA GLY A 27 -10.74 -10.42 -7.03
C GLY A 27 -11.87 -9.39 -6.91
N ILE A 28 -11.62 -8.20 -6.39
CA ILE A 28 -12.56 -7.09 -6.20
C ILE A 28 -12.50 -6.16 -7.40
N GLU A 29 -13.65 -5.79 -7.96
CA GLU A 29 -13.74 -4.80 -9.03
C GLU A 29 -13.57 -3.38 -8.47
N LEU A 30 -12.63 -2.62 -9.01
CA LEU A 30 -12.40 -1.23 -8.66
C LEU A 30 -12.67 -0.33 -9.87
N ASP A 31 -13.32 0.82 -9.66
CA ASP A 31 -13.61 1.76 -10.73
C ASP A 31 -12.36 2.47 -11.29
N ASN A 32 -11.25 2.41 -10.56
CA ASN A 32 -9.94 2.91 -10.98
C ASN A 32 -8.82 2.34 -10.08
N PRO A 33 -7.53 2.44 -10.49
CA PRO A 33 -6.43 1.82 -9.76
C PRO A 33 -5.92 2.60 -8.54
N ILE A 34 -6.57 3.71 -8.13
CA ILE A 34 -6.06 4.60 -7.08
C ILE A 34 -6.70 4.23 -5.74
N ILE A 35 -5.91 3.70 -4.82
CA ILE A 35 -6.35 3.28 -3.49
C ILE A 35 -5.81 4.27 -2.46
N VAL A 36 -6.66 4.74 -1.55
CA VAL A 36 -6.21 5.48 -0.36
C VAL A 36 -5.63 4.47 0.62
N GLY A 37 -4.32 4.57 0.90
CA GLY A 37 -3.62 3.62 1.78
C GLY A 37 -3.92 3.82 3.26
N ALA A 38 -3.63 2.79 4.06
CA ALA A 38 -3.85 2.79 5.51
C ALA A 38 -3.18 3.99 6.19
N SER A 39 -3.97 4.81 6.86
CA SER A 39 -3.51 6.00 7.57
C SER A 39 -4.60 6.56 8.48
N ASN A 40 -4.28 7.58 9.28
CA ASN A 40 -5.27 8.27 10.12
C ASN A 40 -6.37 8.98 9.32
N LEU A 41 -6.16 9.22 8.00
CA LEU A 41 -7.17 9.81 7.12
C LEU A 41 -8.45 8.96 7.04
N SER A 42 -8.35 7.65 7.24
CA SER A 42 -9.49 6.74 7.19
C SER A 42 -10.26 6.61 8.52
N LEU A 43 -9.84 7.29 9.58
CA LEU A 43 -10.55 7.25 10.86
C LEU A 43 -11.77 8.17 10.90
N ASP A 44 -11.75 9.25 10.11
CA ASP A 44 -12.82 10.22 10.06
C ASP A 44 -13.81 9.87 8.96
N PRO A 45 -15.10 9.63 9.28
CA PRO A 45 -16.14 9.29 8.31
C PRO A 45 -16.33 10.31 7.21
N ASP A 46 -16.17 11.61 7.51
CA ASP A 46 -16.30 12.67 6.51
C ASP A 46 -15.14 12.64 5.50
N THR A 47 -13.94 12.31 5.98
CA THR A 47 -12.76 12.09 5.14
C THR A 47 -12.93 10.88 4.24
N LEU A 48 -13.51 9.77 4.72
CA LEU A 48 -13.81 8.58 3.91
C LEU A 48 -14.78 8.93 2.76
N LYS A 49 -15.91 9.56 3.07
CA LYS A 49 -16.88 10.00 2.06
C LYS A 49 -16.27 10.98 1.06
N LYS A 50 -15.41 11.88 1.56
CA LYS A 50 -14.74 12.85 0.68
C LYS A 50 -13.75 12.18 -0.26
N ALA A 51 -13.00 11.17 0.20
CA ALA A 51 -12.11 10.40 -0.65
C ALA A 51 -12.87 9.63 -1.74
N GLU A 52 -14.02 9.04 -1.41
CA GLU A 52 -14.94 8.41 -2.37
C GLU A 52 -15.47 9.42 -3.40
N GLU A 53 -16.00 10.57 -2.98
CA GLU A 53 -16.47 11.64 -3.87
C GLU A 53 -15.38 12.14 -4.83
N LEU A 54 -14.14 12.15 -4.39
CA LEU A 54 -12.98 12.54 -5.20
C LEU A 54 -12.47 11.43 -6.11
N GLY A 55 -13.10 10.26 -6.05
CA GLY A 55 -12.89 9.15 -6.96
C GLY A 55 -11.82 8.16 -6.52
N ALA A 56 -11.63 7.91 -5.23
CA ALA A 56 -10.86 6.77 -4.76
C ALA A 56 -11.46 5.46 -5.29
N GLY A 57 -10.62 4.56 -5.83
CA GLY A 57 -11.07 3.23 -6.30
C GLY A 57 -11.34 2.27 -5.16
N ALA A 58 -10.60 2.40 -4.05
CA ALA A 58 -10.81 1.71 -2.79
C ALA A 58 -10.13 2.49 -1.65
N ILE A 59 -10.45 2.12 -0.42
CA ILE A 59 -9.83 2.71 0.78
C ILE A 59 -9.31 1.58 1.67
N VAL A 60 -8.07 1.72 2.17
CA VAL A 60 -7.53 0.87 3.21
C VAL A 60 -7.72 1.56 4.55
N TYR A 61 -8.49 0.94 5.43
CA TYR A 61 -8.73 1.46 6.78
C TYR A 61 -7.45 1.37 7.61
N LYS A 62 -7.29 2.31 8.56
CA LYS A 62 -6.14 2.36 9.45
C LYS A 62 -5.86 1.00 10.09
N SER A 63 -4.59 0.63 10.18
CA SER A 63 -4.19 -0.63 10.81
C SER A 63 -4.62 -0.70 12.26
N LEU A 64 -5.14 -1.86 12.67
CA LEU A 64 -5.19 -2.26 14.07
C LEU A 64 -3.81 -2.78 14.46
N PHE A 65 -3.25 -2.27 15.54
CA PHE A 65 -1.91 -2.63 16.01
C PHE A 65 -1.96 -3.55 17.23
N GLU A 66 -0.99 -4.48 17.34
CA GLU A 66 -0.84 -5.38 18.50
C GLU A 66 -0.79 -4.61 19.83
N GLU A 67 -0.09 -3.47 19.83
CA GLU A 67 0.08 -2.63 21.02
C GLU A 67 -1.28 -2.09 21.51
N GLN A 68 -2.20 -1.76 20.61
CA GLN A 68 -3.56 -1.34 20.98
C GLN A 68 -4.34 -2.51 21.62
N ILE A 69 -4.18 -3.72 21.05
CA ILE A 69 -4.82 -4.93 21.55
C ILE A 69 -4.33 -5.30 22.95
N GLN A 70 -3.01 -5.20 23.17
CA GLN A 70 -2.40 -5.51 24.47
C GLN A 70 -2.78 -4.50 25.53
N LEU A 71 -2.84 -3.22 25.18
CA LEU A 71 -3.21 -2.15 26.12
C LEU A 71 -4.65 -2.33 26.63
N GLU A 72 -5.60 -2.69 25.77
CA GLU A 72 -6.98 -2.92 26.19
C GLU A 72 -7.11 -4.15 27.09
N LYS A 73 -6.43 -5.24 26.75
CA LYS A 73 -6.38 -6.43 27.62
C LYS A 73 -5.87 -6.06 29.02
N PHE A 74 -4.81 -5.29 29.06
CA PHE A 74 -4.23 -4.84 30.33
C PHE A 74 -5.22 -3.99 31.15
N GLN A 75 -5.89 -3.03 30.50
CA GLN A 75 -6.91 -2.19 31.15
C GLN A 75 -8.14 -3.00 31.64
N MET A 76 -8.51 -4.07 30.93
CA MET A 76 -9.56 -4.99 31.37
C MET A 76 -9.12 -5.82 32.58
N ASP A 77 -7.90 -6.37 32.54
CA ASP A 77 -7.36 -7.17 33.65
C ASP A 77 -7.16 -6.32 34.91
N GLU A 78 -6.79 -5.04 34.77
CA GLU A 78 -6.65 -4.11 35.87
C GLU A 78 -7.99 -3.76 36.53
N LYS A 79 -9.05 -3.59 35.75
CA LYS A 79 -10.42 -3.42 36.28
C LYS A 79 -10.93 -4.65 37.04
N LEU A 80 -10.34 -5.82 36.76
CA LEU A 80 -10.68 -7.09 37.43
C LEU A 80 -9.80 -7.38 38.66
N THR A 81 -8.63 -6.74 38.74
CA THR A 81 -7.67 -6.93 39.85
C THR A 81 -7.29 -5.57 40.45
N GLU A 82 -7.87 -5.27 41.61
CA GLU A 82 -7.67 -3.98 42.31
C GLU A 82 -6.23 -3.70 42.83
N PHE A 83 -5.24 -4.54 42.53
CA PHE A 83 -3.86 -4.37 43.01
C PHE A 83 -2.84 -4.93 41.99
N ASN A 84 -1.99 -4.06 41.42
CA ASN A 84 -0.68 -4.51 40.92
C ASN A 84 0.33 -3.37 40.68
N ASP A 85 1.52 -3.52 41.29
CA ASP A 85 2.70 -2.69 41.18
C ASP A 85 3.40 -2.75 39.80
N LEU A 86 2.89 -3.54 38.85
CA LEU A 86 3.39 -3.68 37.46
C LEU A 86 3.08 -2.49 36.54
N TYR A 87 2.32 -1.52 37.05
CA TYR A 87 1.82 -0.37 36.30
C TYR A 87 2.89 0.56 35.73
N ALA A 88 3.97 0.76 36.49
CA ALA A 88 4.99 1.74 36.13
C ALA A 88 5.88 1.31 34.95
N GLU A 89 6.16 0.01 34.78
CA GLU A 89 7.02 -0.48 33.71
C GLU A 89 6.27 -0.59 32.35
N MET A 90 4.98 -0.90 32.36
CA MET A 90 4.20 -0.97 31.11
C MET A 90 3.90 0.39 30.52
N LEU A 91 3.70 1.42 31.32
CA LEU A 91 3.50 2.80 30.85
C LEU A 91 4.75 3.37 30.13
N THR A 92 5.94 2.84 30.42
CA THR A 92 7.18 3.28 29.78
C THR A 92 7.46 2.57 28.46
N THR A 93 6.89 1.38 28.25
CA THR A 93 7.06 0.59 27.01
C THR A 93 6.00 0.85 25.95
N HIS A 94 4.84 1.38 26.33
CA HIS A 94 3.76 1.67 25.39
C HIS A 94 3.56 3.19 25.27
N PRO A 95 3.60 3.75 24.06
CA PRO A 95 3.29 5.17 23.87
C PRO A 95 1.86 5.44 24.35
N HIS A 96 1.61 6.65 24.89
CA HIS A 96 0.26 7.12 25.21
C HIS A 96 -0.64 7.00 23.99
N MET A 97 -1.42 5.94 23.93
CA MET A 97 -2.42 5.73 22.89
C MET A 97 -3.78 6.15 23.45
N GLU A 98 -4.18 7.39 23.12
CA GLU A 98 -5.47 7.97 23.51
C GLU A 98 -6.64 7.42 22.70
N HIS A 99 -6.46 6.33 21.93
CA HIS A 99 -7.45 5.87 20.97
C HIS A 99 -7.87 4.44 21.24
N ALA A 100 -9.13 4.24 20.97
CA ALA A 100 -9.98 3.06 20.91
C ALA A 100 -9.25 1.72 20.95
N GLY A 101 -9.66 0.88 21.87
CA GLY A 101 -9.28 -0.52 21.91
C GLY A 101 -9.75 -1.30 20.67
N PRO A 102 -9.40 -2.60 20.54
CA PRO A 102 -9.75 -3.40 19.38
C PRO A 102 -11.26 -3.53 19.14
N ASP A 103 -12.09 -3.56 20.18
CA ASP A 103 -13.54 -3.66 20.02
C ASP A 103 -14.14 -2.37 19.43
N GLU A 104 -13.66 -1.22 19.86
CA GLU A 104 -14.03 0.07 19.27
C GLU A 104 -13.50 0.19 17.84
N HIS A 105 -12.29 -0.30 17.56
CA HIS A 105 -11.76 -0.35 16.20
C HIS A 105 -12.64 -1.19 15.28
N LEU A 106 -13.07 -2.38 15.71
CA LEU A 106 -13.96 -3.24 14.93
C LEU A 106 -15.35 -2.61 14.72
N LEU A 107 -15.89 -1.90 15.72
CA LEU A 107 -17.14 -1.14 15.56
C LEU A 107 -16.97 -0.01 14.55
N ASN A 108 -15.90 0.77 14.66
CA ASN A 108 -15.60 1.86 13.73
C ASN A 108 -15.38 1.37 12.32
N LEU A 109 -14.78 0.17 12.16
CA LEU A 109 -14.58 -0.46 10.85
C LEU A 109 -15.92 -0.85 10.20
N ARG A 110 -16.90 -1.40 10.97
CA ARG A 110 -18.26 -1.65 10.49
C ARG A 110 -18.95 -0.36 10.04
N ASN A 111 -18.91 0.66 10.90
CA ASN A 111 -19.50 1.97 10.60
C ASN A 111 -18.87 2.60 9.34
N ALA A 112 -17.56 2.48 9.19
CA ALA A 112 -16.84 2.95 8.01
C ALA A 112 -17.31 2.22 6.75
N ARG A 113 -17.44 0.88 6.81
CA ARG A 113 -17.94 0.08 5.68
C ARG A 113 -19.35 0.47 5.26
N GLU A 114 -20.22 0.73 6.21
CA GLU A 114 -21.62 1.15 5.96
C GLU A 114 -21.70 2.58 5.42
N SER A 115 -20.69 3.42 5.65
CA SER A 115 -20.71 4.85 5.28
C SER A 115 -20.28 5.14 3.84
N ILE A 116 -19.65 4.19 3.15
CA ILE A 116 -19.10 4.33 1.79
C ILE A 116 -19.53 3.16 0.89
N SER A 117 -19.54 3.39 -0.42
CA SER A 117 -19.86 2.35 -1.42
C SER A 117 -18.64 1.76 -2.09
N VAL A 118 -17.51 2.49 -2.13
CA VAL A 118 -16.24 1.94 -2.63
C VAL A 118 -15.71 0.83 -1.72
N PRO A 119 -14.97 -0.16 -2.26
CA PRO A 119 -14.41 -1.23 -1.46
C PRO A 119 -13.56 -0.71 -0.29
N LEU A 120 -13.79 -1.29 0.89
CA LEU A 120 -13.03 -1.03 2.11
C LEU A 120 -12.18 -2.24 2.47
N ILE A 121 -10.87 -2.06 2.54
CA ILE A 121 -9.90 -3.07 2.94
C ILE A 121 -9.46 -2.76 4.37
N ALA A 122 -9.58 -3.69 5.29
CA ALA A 122 -9.06 -3.51 6.64
C ALA A 122 -7.57 -3.79 6.70
N SER A 123 -6.82 -3.04 7.51
CA SER A 123 -5.40 -3.30 7.73
C SER A 123 -5.15 -3.80 9.15
N LEU A 124 -4.31 -4.83 9.28
CA LEU A 124 -3.90 -5.43 10.54
C LEU A 124 -2.38 -5.44 10.64
N ASN A 125 -1.84 -5.04 11.78
CA ASN A 125 -0.43 -5.16 12.13
C ASN A 125 -0.34 -5.81 13.52
N ALA A 126 0.03 -7.07 13.56
CA ALA A 126 0.21 -7.83 14.79
C ALA A 126 1.65 -8.34 14.90
N VAL A 127 2.00 -8.86 16.07
CA VAL A 127 3.32 -9.44 16.37
C VAL A 127 3.18 -10.94 16.65
N ASN A 128 2.16 -11.31 17.43
CA ASN A 128 1.95 -12.69 17.86
C ASN A 128 1.07 -13.47 16.88
N ASN A 129 1.40 -14.73 16.62
CA ASN A 129 0.65 -15.59 15.70
C ASN A 129 -0.84 -15.72 16.07
N GLU A 130 -1.15 -15.85 17.36
CA GLU A 130 -2.54 -15.96 17.84
C GLU A 130 -3.33 -14.68 17.57
N THR A 131 -2.69 -13.51 17.76
CA THR A 131 -3.30 -12.21 17.48
C THR A 131 -3.60 -12.05 16.01
N TRP A 132 -2.65 -12.40 15.13
CA TRP A 132 -2.87 -12.39 13.68
C TRP A 132 -4.11 -13.18 13.27
N ILE A 133 -4.23 -14.42 13.74
CA ILE A 133 -5.31 -15.32 13.34
C ILE A 133 -6.65 -14.85 13.92
N ARG A 134 -6.68 -14.52 15.22
CA ARG A 134 -7.88 -14.10 15.92
C ARG A 134 -8.46 -12.81 15.30
N TYR A 135 -7.63 -11.78 15.14
CA TYR A 135 -8.12 -10.49 14.66
C TYR A 135 -8.39 -10.48 13.17
N ALA A 136 -7.69 -11.26 12.35
CA ALA A 136 -8.08 -11.47 10.97
C ALA A 136 -9.50 -12.09 10.88
N GLY A 137 -9.83 -13.04 11.74
CA GLY A 137 -11.18 -13.61 11.86
C GLY A 137 -12.22 -12.54 12.22
N LEU A 138 -12.02 -11.80 13.31
CA LEU A 138 -12.93 -10.76 13.78
C LEU A 138 -13.12 -9.64 12.74
N ILE A 139 -12.05 -9.23 12.07
CA ILE A 139 -12.10 -8.25 10.97
C ILE A 139 -12.93 -8.80 9.81
N SER A 140 -12.80 -10.07 9.45
CA SER A 140 -13.57 -10.66 8.35
C SER A 140 -15.07 -10.66 8.59
N GLU A 141 -15.52 -10.59 9.85
CA GLU A 141 -16.92 -10.51 10.26
C GLU A 141 -17.48 -9.07 10.25
N THR A 142 -16.65 -8.06 9.97
CA THR A 142 -17.09 -6.64 9.95
C THR A 142 -17.75 -6.24 8.63
N GLY A 143 -17.72 -7.09 7.61
CA GLY A 143 -18.29 -6.81 6.29
C GLY A 143 -17.33 -6.11 5.33
N VAL A 144 -16.05 -5.96 5.67
CA VAL A 144 -15.02 -5.42 4.77
C VAL A 144 -14.78 -6.32 3.56
N ASP A 145 -14.34 -5.75 2.46
CA ASP A 145 -14.18 -6.44 1.18
C ASP A 145 -12.87 -7.25 1.11
N GLY A 146 -11.89 -6.93 1.96
CA GLY A 146 -10.59 -7.61 2.02
C GLY A 146 -9.79 -7.22 3.26
N ILE A 147 -8.66 -7.90 3.45
CA ILE A 147 -7.72 -7.60 4.55
C ILE A 147 -6.30 -7.41 4.02
N GLU A 148 -5.62 -6.39 4.51
CA GLU A 148 -4.19 -6.11 4.28
C GLU A 148 -3.40 -6.49 5.53
N LEU A 149 -2.57 -7.53 5.45
CA LEU A 149 -1.63 -7.90 6.51
C LEU A 149 -0.37 -7.04 6.36
N ASN A 150 -0.18 -6.11 7.26
CA ASN A 150 0.96 -5.21 7.25
C ASN A 150 2.12 -5.84 8.05
N PHE A 151 3.02 -6.55 7.38
CA PHE A 151 4.22 -7.12 8.00
C PHE A 151 5.27 -6.04 8.24
N TYR A 152 5.07 -5.30 9.33
CA TYR A 152 5.97 -4.27 9.79
C TYR A 152 6.71 -4.79 11.03
N GLN A 153 7.84 -5.44 10.80
CA GLN A 153 8.66 -6.03 11.85
C GLN A 153 10.13 -5.65 11.65
N ILE A 154 10.75 -5.18 12.72
CA ILE A 154 12.20 -4.93 12.76
C ILE A 154 12.80 -6.02 13.66
N PRO A 155 13.41 -7.07 13.10
CA PRO A 155 14.05 -8.10 13.92
C PRO A 155 15.20 -7.50 14.74
N SER A 156 15.15 -7.67 16.06
CA SER A 156 16.17 -7.19 16.99
C SER A 156 17.01 -8.31 17.61
N ASP A 157 16.64 -9.57 17.42
CA ASP A 157 17.39 -10.73 17.90
C ASP A 157 18.49 -11.11 16.90
N PHE A 158 19.74 -10.93 17.30
CA PHE A 158 20.93 -11.26 16.49
C PHE A 158 21.06 -12.75 16.17
N ASN A 159 20.40 -13.63 16.92
CA ASN A 159 20.45 -15.09 16.72
C ASN A 159 19.34 -15.60 15.80
N LYS A 160 18.31 -14.79 15.52
CA LYS A 160 17.20 -15.17 14.67
C LYS A 160 17.61 -15.12 13.19
N LYS A 161 17.48 -16.24 12.48
CA LYS A 161 17.82 -16.33 11.06
C LYS A 161 16.76 -15.63 10.21
N ALA A 162 17.16 -15.06 9.07
CA ALA A 162 16.23 -14.46 8.11
C ALA A 162 15.16 -15.46 7.64
N SER A 163 15.54 -16.73 7.42
CA SER A 163 14.60 -17.81 7.08
C SER A 163 13.51 -18.03 8.13
N ASP A 164 13.86 -17.90 9.41
CA ASP A 164 12.91 -18.15 10.50
C ASP A 164 11.83 -17.05 10.52
N VAL A 165 12.23 -15.79 10.27
CA VAL A 165 11.30 -14.66 10.15
C VAL A 165 10.35 -14.87 8.96
N GLU A 166 10.90 -15.23 7.79
CA GLU A 166 10.11 -15.48 6.58
C GLU A 166 9.16 -16.66 6.77
N ASP A 167 9.61 -17.77 7.38
CA ASP A 167 8.81 -18.97 7.61
C ASP A 167 7.66 -18.72 8.59
N GLU A 168 7.88 -17.93 9.65
CA GLU A 168 6.83 -17.48 10.56
C GLU A 168 5.74 -16.70 9.82
N GLN A 169 6.12 -15.72 9.00
CA GLN A 169 5.18 -14.89 8.24
C GLN A 169 4.39 -15.70 7.21
N ILE A 170 5.05 -16.65 6.52
CA ILE A 170 4.35 -17.57 5.60
C ILE A 170 3.35 -18.45 6.35
N ASN A 171 3.73 -18.93 7.54
CA ASN A 171 2.83 -19.76 8.35
C ASN A 171 1.60 -18.96 8.84
N ILE A 172 1.77 -17.70 9.23
CA ILE A 172 0.67 -16.78 9.58
C ILE A 172 -0.32 -16.68 8.41
N VAL A 173 0.17 -16.38 7.21
CA VAL A 173 -0.67 -16.29 6.00
C VAL A 173 -1.44 -17.59 5.78
N LYS A 174 -0.78 -18.74 5.82
CA LYS A 174 -1.43 -20.05 5.62
C LYS A 174 -2.53 -20.30 6.64
N GLN A 175 -2.35 -19.89 7.88
CA GLN A 175 -3.36 -20.09 8.93
C GLN A 175 -4.52 -19.10 8.74
N ILE A 176 -4.27 -17.84 8.43
CA ILE A 176 -5.31 -16.85 8.16
C ILE A 176 -6.15 -17.31 6.96
N ARG A 177 -5.51 -17.72 5.85
CA ARG A 177 -6.23 -18.19 4.65
C ARG A 177 -7.12 -19.42 4.88
N LYS A 178 -6.85 -20.21 5.90
CA LYS A 178 -7.71 -21.34 6.29
C LYS A 178 -8.96 -20.88 7.07
N ASN A 179 -8.88 -19.74 7.73
CA ASN A 179 -9.89 -19.30 8.69
C ASN A 179 -10.82 -18.21 8.14
N ILE A 180 -10.46 -17.51 7.07
CA ILE A 180 -11.25 -16.43 6.48
C ILE A 180 -11.50 -16.67 4.99
N SER A 181 -12.64 -16.17 4.50
CA SER A 181 -13.05 -16.29 3.09
C SER A 181 -12.77 -15.02 2.26
N ILE A 182 -12.63 -13.87 2.92
CA ILE A 182 -12.30 -12.62 2.21
C ILE A 182 -10.87 -12.63 1.70
N PRO A 183 -10.56 -11.93 0.62
CA PRO A 183 -9.22 -11.89 0.04
C PRO A 183 -8.20 -11.22 0.96
N VAL A 184 -6.94 -11.67 0.85
CA VAL A 184 -5.83 -11.24 1.69
C VAL A 184 -4.72 -10.64 0.84
N SER A 185 -4.35 -9.40 1.13
CA SER A 185 -3.11 -8.80 0.66
C SER A 185 -2.05 -8.79 1.75
N VAL A 186 -0.79 -8.73 1.33
CA VAL A 186 0.36 -8.59 2.23
C VAL A 186 1.15 -7.35 1.86
N LYS A 187 1.32 -6.44 2.82
CA LYS A 187 2.17 -5.26 2.68
C LYS A 187 3.52 -5.52 3.31
N LEU A 188 4.57 -5.37 2.52
CA LEU A 188 5.94 -5.72 2.89
C LEU A 188 6.84 -4.47 2.95
N SER A 189 7.89 -4.52 3.79
CA SER A 189 9.06 -3.66 3.61
C SER A 189 9.95 -4.22 2.50
N PRO A 190 10.87 -3.42 1.95
CA PRO A 190 11.84 -3.94 0.99
C PRO A 190 13.04 -4.66 1.63
N ASP A 191 13.08 -4.75 2.96
CA ASP A 191 14.28 -5.09 3.74
C ASP A 191 14.40 -6.59 4.07
N TYR A 192 14.16 -7.44 3.06
CA TYR A 192 14.38 -8.88 3.11
C TYR A 192 15.63 -9.26 2.30
N SER A 193 16.34 -10.29 2.71
CA SER A 193 17.58 -10.77 2.03
C SER A 193 17.33 -11.13 0.56
N ASN A 194 16.23 -11.84 0.27
CA ASN A 194 15.76 -12.12 -1.08
C ASN A 194 14.24 -12.00 -1.15
N ILE A 195 13.78 -10.77 -1.27
CA ILE A 195 12.34 -10.47 -1.27
C ILE A 195 11.58 -11.14 -2.43
N LEU A 196 12.21 -11.36 -3.58
CA LEU A 196 11.55 -12.04 -4.72
C LEU A 196 11.24 -13.51 -4.38
N ASN A 197 12.16 -14.20 -3.71
CA ASN A 197 11.92 -15.57 -3.24
C ASN A 197 10.82 -15.60 -2.17
N PHE A 198 10.89 -14.68 -1.22
CA PHE A 198 9.90 -14.58 -0.14
C PHE A 198 8.50 -14.29 -0.69
N ILE A 199 8.34 -13.33 -1.61
CA ILE A 199 7.06 -13.03 -2.28
C ILE A 199 6.54 -14.25 -3.02
N LYS A 200 7.40 -14.99 -3.76
CA LYS A 200 7.00 -16.21 -4.44
C LYS A 200 6.45 -17.28 -3.50
N ARG A 201 7.05 -17.41 -2.32
CA ARG A 201 6.59 -18.36 -1.27
C ARG A 201 5.26 -17.94 -0.66
N LEU A 202 5.04 -16.64 -0.45
CA LEU A 202 3.76 -16.07 0.00
C LEU A 202 2.67 -16.22 -1.07
N ASP A 203 2.98 -16.01 -2.35
CA ASP A 203 2.06 -16.25 -3.49
C ASP A 203 1.59 -17.72 -3.50
N GLN A 204 2.51 -18.66 -3.28
CA GLN A 204 2.21 -20.09 -3.15
C GLN A 204 1.39 -20.41 -1.88
N ALA A 205 1.44 -19.57 -0.85
CA ALA A 205 0.64 -19.70 0.36
C ALA A 205 -0.78 -19.15 0.20
N GLY A 206 -1.13 -18.55 -0.94
CA GLY A 206 -2.48 -18.12 -1.29
C GLY A 206 -2.76 -16.65 -0.97
N VAL A 207 -1.75 -15.80 -1.01
CA VAL A 207 -1.92 -14.33 -0.99
C VAL A 207 -2.50 -13.88 -2.33
N GLU A 208 -3.54 -13.04 -2.31
CA GLU A 208 -4.17 -12.51 -3.53
C GLU A 208 -3.50 -11.24 -4.05
N ALA A 209 -2.81 -10.47 -3.19
CA ALA A 209 -2.07 -9.28 -3.63
C ALA A 209 -0.88 -8.93 -2.73
N PHE A 210 0.09 -8.23 -3.29
CA PHE A 210 1.22 -7.66 -2.57
C PHE A 210 1.21 -6.14 -2.66
N VAL A 211 1.39 -5.48 -1.51
CA VAL A 211 1.58 -4.02 -1.46
C VAL A 211 3.08 -3.73 -1.27
N LEU A 212 3.67 -3.09 -2.27
CA LEU A 212 5.09 -2.83 -2.38
C LEU A 212 5.35 -1.31 -2.47
N PHE A 213 5.91 -0.64 -1.47
CA PHE A 213 6.38 -1.14 -0.18
C PHE A 213 5.86 -0.29 0.95
N ASN A 214 5.87 -0.85 2.18
CA ASN A 214 5.85 -0.04 3.37
C ASN A 214 7.21 0.62 3.57
N SER A 215 7.24 1.76 4.25
CA SER A 215 8.50 2.40 4.68
C SER A 215 8.57 2.38 6.20
N PHE A 216 9.68 1.89 6.73
CA PHE A 216 9.91 2.01 8.16
C PHE A 216 10.14 3.46 8.56
N PHE A 217 9.55 3.87 9.67
CA PHE A 217 9.92 5.11 10.31
C PHE A 217 11.38 5.04 10.75
N GLN A 218 12.17 6.00 10.33
CA GLN A 218 13.57 6.07 10.70
C GLN A 218 13.71 6.89 11.99
N PRO A 219 14.49 6.42 12.96
CA PRO A 219 14.84 7.23 14.13
C PRO A 219 15.71 8.41 13.70
N ASP A 220 15.56 9.53 14.41
CA ASP A 220 16.41 10.70 14.23
C ASP A 220 16.89 11.20 15.60
N VAL A 221 17.92 12.04 15.61
CA VAL A 221 18.61 12.47 16.82
C VAL A 221 18.72 13.98 16.86
N ASP A 222 18.28 14.58 17.97
CA ASP A 222 18.61 15.96 18.30
C ASP A 222 20.02 16.01 18.89
N ILE A 223 20.95 16.61 18.16
CA ILE A 223 22.34 16.70 18.57
C ILE A 223 22.57 17.74 19.65
N ASN A 224 21.68 18.71 19.84
CA ASN A 224 21.80 19.74 20.86
C ASN A 224 21.37 19.20 22.24
N ASP A 225 20.22 18.51 22.25
CA ASP A 225 19.67 17.92 23.47
C ASP A 225 20.14 16.48 23.72
N ILE A 226 20.90 15.89 22.79
CA ILE A 226 21.43 14.50 22.83
C ILE A 226 20.31 13.50 23.14
N LYS A 227 19.20 13.58 22.36
CA LYS A 227 18.03 12.71 22.53
C LYS A 227 17.48 12.24 21.19
N HIS A 228 16.79 11.10 21.19
CA HIS A 228 16.01 10.67 20.03
C HIS A 228 14.81 11.59 19.83
N ILE A 229 14.54 11.93 18.58
CA ILE A 229 13.34 12.65 18.17
C ILE A 229 12.44 11.73 17.34
N LYS A 230 11.12 11.90 17.53
CA LYS A 230 10.12 11.23 16.72
C LYS A 230 9.89 12.07 15.47
N SER A 231 10.38 11.60 14.32
CA SER A 231 10.10 12.26 13.05
C SER A 231 9.00 11.49 12.28
N PHE A 232 7.96 12.22 11.85
CA PHE A 232 6.95 11.66 10.97
C PHE A 232 7.39 11.87 9.52
N ASN A 233 8.09 10.87 8.98
CA ASN A 233 8.69 10.96 7.64
C ASN A 233 7.68 10.54 6.56
N LEU A 234 7.02 11.51 5.95
CA LEU A 234 6.26 11.29 4.72
C LEU A 234 7.21 11.02 3.56
N SER A 235 6.80 10.15 2.64
CA SER A 235 7.56 9.90 1.40
C SER A 235 7.64 11.15 0.52
N ASN A 236 8.66 11.19 -0.33
CA ASN A 236 8.91 12.26 -1.28
C ASN A 236 8.67 11.77 -2.72
N GLU A 237 8.58 12.72 -3.64
CA GLU A 237 8.52 12.44 -5.06
C GLU A 237 9.73 11.61 -5.50
N GLY A 238 9.48 10.56 -6.28
CA GLY A 238 10.52 9.67 -6.77
C GLY A 238 10.86 8.49 -5.87
N ASP A 239 10.38 8.43 -4.61
CA ASP A 239 10.59 7.29 -3.73
C ASP A 239 9.94 6.00 -4.26
N TYR A 240 8.98 6.10 -5.20
CA TYR A 240 8.34 4.97 -5.87
C TYR A 240 9.31 4.11 -6.70
N ARG A 241 10.52 4.57 -7.00
CA ARG A 241 11.46 3.87 -7.89
C ARG A 241 11.84 2.48 -7.39
N LYS A 242 11.89 2.27 -6.08
CA LYS A 242 12.11 0.93 -5.51
C LYS A 242 10.92 0.02 -5.83
N SER A 243 9.70 0.50 -5.59
CA SER A 243 8.46 -0.21 -5.92
C SER A 243 8.38 -0.53 -7.42
N LEU A 244 8.68 0.43 -8.29
CA LEU A 244 8.73 0.26 -9.73
C LEU A 244 9.64 -0.89 -10.16
N ARG A 245 10.86 -0.97 -9.61
CA ARG A 245 11.81 -2.04 -9.91
C ARG A 245 11.25 -3.41 -9.56
N TYR A 246 10.73 -3.57 -8.34
CA TYR A 246 10.23 -4.87 -7.89
C TYR A 246 8.92 -5.25 -8.57
N THR A 247 8.05 -4.30 -8.87
CA THR A 247 6.87 -4.51 -9.70
C THR A 247 7.25 -5.09 -11.07
N GLY A 248 8.22 -4.48 -11.76
CA GLY A 248 8.68 -4.96 -13.06
C GLY A 248 9.39 -6.32 -13.02
N LEU A 249 9.98 -6.68 -11.89
CA LEU A 249 10.60 -8.00 -11.69
C LEU A 249 9.57 -9.09 -11.38
N LEU A 250 8.47 -8.75 -10.73
CA LEU A 250 7.45 -9.68 -10.25
C LEU A 250 6.35 -9.95 -11.26
N PHE A 251 6.04 -8.97 -12.11
CA PHE A 251 4.98 -9.08 -13.11
C PHE A 251 5.14 -10.35 -13.96
N GLU A 252 4.07 -11.14 -14.09
CA GLU A 252 4.02 -12.46 -14.75
C GLU A 252 4.90 -13.57 -14.08
N ASN A 253 5.54 -13.30 -12.94
CA ASN A 253 6.29 -14.31 -12.18
C ASN A 253 5.56 -14.77 -10.92
N ILE A 254 4.47 -14.11 -10.56
CA ILE A 254 3.55 -14.46 -9.47
C ILE A 254 2.11 -14.39 -9.98
N LYS A 255 1.18 -15.02 -9.26
CA LYS A 255 -0.26 -15.01 -9.60
C LYS A 255 -1.00 -13.85 -8.92
N ALA A 256 -0.52 -13.46 -7.73
CA ALA A 256 -1.09 -12.39 -6.94
C ALA A 256 -0.96 -11.03 -7.65
N ASP A 257 -1.93 -10.15 -7.42
CA ASP A 257 -1.89 -8.78 -7.89
C ASP A 257 -0.77 -7.97 -7.23
N ILE A 258 -0.30 -6.93 -7.90
CA ILE A 258 0.72 -6.03 -7.37
C ILE A 258 0.13 -4.64 -7.20
N CYS A 259 0.13 -4.15 -5.96
CA CYS A 259 -0.20 -2.78 -5.62
C CYS A 259 1.08 -2.03 -5.25
N SER A 260 1.45 -1.03 -6.02
CA SER A 260 2.63 -0.21 -5.73
C SER A 260 2.30 0.87 -4.73
N SER A 261 3.21 1.15 -3.81
CA SER A 261 3.04 2.15 -2.76
C SER A 261 4.34 2.93 -2.56
N HIS A 262 4.26 4.02 -1.81
CA HIS A 262 5.37 4.91 -1.43
C HIS A 262 5.84 5.85 -2.54
N GLY A 263 5.84 7.16 -2.26
CA GLY A 263 6.40 8.19 -3.13
C GLY A 263 5.63 8.47 -4.43
N ILE A 264 4.33 8.18 -4.46
CA ILE A 264 3.44 8.39 -5.60
C ILE A 264 2.70 9.72 -5.39
N PHE A 265 2.93 10.68 -6.28
CA PHE A 265 2.40 12.04 -6.16
C PHE A 265 1.56 12.49 -7.35
N THR A 266 1.79 11.94 -8.53
CA THR A 266 1.17 12.37 -9.80
C THR A 266 0.59 11.20 -10.58
N GLY A 267 -0.28 11.46 -11.55
CA GLY A 267 -0.74 10.45 -12.50
C GLY A 267 0.40 9.87 -13.34
N ALA A 268 1.43 10.67 -13.61
CA ALA A 268 2.63 10.18 -14.30
C ALA A 268 3.36 9.09 -13.49
N ASP A 269 3.38 9.17 -12.16
CA ASP A 269 3.97 8.11 -11.32
C ASP A 269 3.13 6.83 -11.38
N VAL A 270 1.79 6.97 -11.35
CA VAL A 270 0.85 5.85 -11.50
C VAL A 270 1.06 5.15 -12.85
N ILE A 271 1.14 5.91 -13.94
CA ILE A 271 1.36 5.39 -15.29
C ILE A 271 2.66 4.57 -15.36
N LYS A 272 3.77 5.08 -14.80
CA LYS A 272 5.06 4.36 -14.76
C LYS A 272 4.95 3.03 -14.02
N LEU A 273 4.21 2.99 -12.92
CA LEU A 273 4.02 1.80 -12.12
C LEU A 273 3.15 0.76 -12.84
N ILE A 274 2.06 1.20 -13.50
CA ILE A 274 1.21 0.32 -14.31
C ILE A 274 1.99 -0.22 -15.52
N LEU A 275 2.74 0.61 -16.23
CA LEU A 275 3.64 0.17 -17.31
C LEU A 275 4.64 -0.89 -16.84
N SER A 276 5.06 -0.84 -15.58
CA SER A 276 5.93 -1.85 -14.97
C SER A 276 5.19 -3.11 -14.52
N GLY A 277 3.84 -3.08 -14.42
CA GLY A 277 3.01 -4.24 -14.08
C GLY A 277 2.14 -4.11 -12.84
N ALA A 278 2.08 -2.94 -12.19
CA ALA A 278 1.16 -2.73 -11.08
C ALA A 278 -0.30 -2.84 -11.53
N THR A 279 -1.13 -3.50 -10.74
CA THR A 279 -2.59 -3.52 -10.88
C THR A 279 -3.19 -2.24 -10.31
N CYS A 280 -2.70 -1.82 -9.14
CA CYS A 280 -3.15 -0.65 -8.40
C CYS A 280 -1.98 0.11 -7.78
N VAL A 281 -2.29 1.25 -7.20
CA VAL A 281 -1.37 2.04 -6.39
C VAL A 281 -2.03 2.46 -5.08
N GLN A 282 -1.26 2.53 -3.98
CA GLN A 282 -1.69 3.15 -2.73
C GLN A 282 -1.03 4.50 -2.54
N VAL A 283 -1.84 5.53 -2.28
CA VAL A 283 -1.41 6.91 -2.02
C VAL A 283 -1.76 7.32 -0.59
N VAL A 284 -0.79 7.90 0.12
CA VAL A 284 -0.94 8.43 1.48
C VAL A 284 -0.23 9.77 1.63
N SER A 285 1.09 9.80 1.46
CA SER A 285 1.91 11.00 1.70
C SER A 285 1.50 12.20 0.84
N THR A 286 1.10 11.95 -0.41
CA THR A 286 0.59 13.01 -1.29
C THR A 286 -0.70 13.62 -0.76
N LEU A 287 -1.57 12.82 -0.12
CA LEU A 287 -2.83 13.31 0.44
C LEU A 287 -2.61 14.18 1.67
N TYR A 288 -1.61 13.85 2.50
CA TYR A 288 -1.20 14.71 3.61
C TYR A 288 -0.56 16.02 3.15
N LYS A 289 0.27 15.97 2.09
CA LYS A 289 0.99 17.15 1.59
C LYS A 289 0.15 18.04 0.69
N ASN A 290 -0.71 17.46 -0.15
CA ASN A 290 -1.42 18.16 -1.23
C ASN A 290 -2.95 18.15 -1.06
N GLY A 291 -3.45 17.50 0.01
CA GLY A 291 -4.89 17.37 0.27
C GLY A 291 -5.55 16.25 -0.55
N LEU A 292 -6.79 15.89 -0.15
CA LEU A 292 -7.55 14.80 -0.76
C LEU A 292 -7.89 15.03 -2.25
N SER A 293 -7.95 16.29 -2.70
CA SER A 293 -8.21 16.63 -4.11
C SER A 293 -7.17 16.05 -5.07
N GLN A 294 -6.01 15.63 -4.55
CA GLN A 294 -4.98 14.98 -5.34
C GLN A 294 -5.43 13.63 -5.93
N ILE A 295 -6.37 12.94 -5.31
CA ILE A 295 -7.00 11.73 -5.88
C ILE A 295 -7.58 12.05 -7.26
N LYS A 296 -8.38 13.09 -7.34
CA LYS A 296 -9.00 13.55 -8.60
C LYS A 296 -7.96 13.98 -9.64
N ASN A 297 -6.91 14.68 -9.21
CA ASN A 297 -5.85 15.14 -10.11
C ASN A 297 -5.09 13.95 -10.72
N ILE A 298 -4.66 12.99 -9.88
CA ILE A 298 -3.96 11.78 -10.32
C ILE A 298 -4.83 10.98 -11.30
N ARG A 299 -6.11 10.81 -11.00
CA ARG A 299 -7.06 10.12 -11.87
C ARG A 299 -7.16 10.80 -13.23
N LYS A 300 -7.36 12.13 -13.23
CA LYS A 300 -7.47 12.94 -14.45
C LYS A 300 -6.22 12.82 -15.32
N GLU A 301 -5.02 12.91 -14.73
CA GLU A 301 -3.77 12.78 -15.46
C GLU A 301 -3.61 11.39 -16.10
N LEU A 302 -4.05 10.33 -15.44
CA LEU A 302 -4.07 8.97 -15.98
C LEU A 302 -5.02 8.86 -17.18
N GLU A 303 -6.26 9.36 -17.04
CA GLU A 303 -7.28 9.35 -18.10
C GLU A 303 -6.81 10.15 -19.34
N GLU A 304 -6.28 11.36 -19.14
CA GLU A 304 -5.74 12.21 -20.22
C GLU A 304 -4.57 11.56 -20.95
N TRP A 305 -3.68 10.87 -20.22
CA TRP A 305 -2.57 10.17 -20.83
C TRP A 305 -3.04 8.96 -21.65
N MET A 306 -3.98 8.17 -21.14
CA MET A 306 -4.57 7.04 -21.87
C MET A 306 -5.22 7.50 -23.18
N ASP A 307 -6.00 8.60 -23.12
CA ASP A 307 -6.61 9.19 -24.31
C ASP A 307 -5.55 9.66 -25.33
N SER A 308 -4.47 10.29 -24.87
CA SER A 308 -3.37 10.76 -25.73
C SER A 308 -2.66 9.60 -26.46
N LYS A 309 -2.64 8.40 -25.85
CA LYS A 309 -2.05 7.17 -26.39
C LYS A 309 -3.07 6.27 -27.09
N SER A 310 -4.36 6.63 -27.08
CA SER A 310 -5.46 5.84 -27.62
C SER A 310 -5.61 4.45 -26.97
N PHE A 311 -5.28 4.32 -25.69
CA PHE A 311 -5.57 3.13 -24.91
C PHE A 311 -7.03 3.12 -24.45
N ASN A 312 -7.73 1.99 -24.60
CA ASN A 312 -9.11 1.82 -24.20
C ASN A 312 -9.24 1.19 -22.81
N SER A 313 -8.19 0.54 -22.32
CA SER A 313 -8.15 -0.05 -20.98
C SER A 313 -6.74 -0.05 -20.40
N ILE A 314 -6.65 -0.18 -19.07
CA ILE A 314 -5.38 -0.33 -18.36
C ILE A 314 -4.63 -1.60 -18.78
N ASP A 315 -5.35 -2.68 -19.07
CA ASP A 315 -4.72 -3.96 -19.46
C ASP A 315 -3.95 -3.87 -20.77
N GLU A 316 -4.27 -2.92 -21.66
CA GLU A 316 -3.56 -2.75 -22.94
C GLU A 316 -2.10 -2.28 -22.74
N PHE A 317 -1.79 -1.62 -21.65
CA PHE A 317 -0.43 -1.11 -21.40
C PHE A 317 0.21 -1.64 -20.11
N ARG A 318 -0.56 -2.31 -19.23
CA ARG A 318 -0.04 -2.87 -18.00
C ARG A 318 1.09 -3.86 -18.25
N GLY A 319 2.23 -3.64 -17.60
CA GLY A 319 3.39 -4.52 -17.65
C GLY A 319 4.18 -4.50 -18.95
N THR A 320 3.87 -3.63 -19.90
CA THR A 320 4.60 -3.55 -21.20
C THR A 320 6.07 -3.19 -21.02
N LEU A 321 6.44 -2.54 -19.91
CA LEU A 321 7.82 -2.24 -19.52
C LEU A 321 8.35 -3.13 -18.37
N SER A 322 7.69 -4.26 -18.12
CA SER A 322 8.19 -5.25 -17.16
C SER A 322 9.41 -6.00 -17.70
N LYS A 323 10.17 -6.64 -16.81
CA LYS A 323 11.37 -7.40 -17.17
C LYS A 323 11.08 -8.44 -18.27
N ASN A 324 9.95 -9.15 -18.18
CA ASN A 324 9.61 -10.23 -19.10
C ASN A 324 9.21 -9.73 -20.50
N LYS A 325 8.79 -8.46 -20.62
CA LYS A 325 8.37 -7.86 -21.90
C LYS A 325 9.50 -7.04 -22.58
N LEU A 326 10.57 -6.70 -21.84
CA LEU A 326 11.70 -5.95 -22.38
C LEU A 326 12.65 -6.83 -23.18
N SER A 327 12.32 -7.09 -24.45
CA SER A 327 13.22 -7.78 -25.39
C SER A 327 14.39 -6.92 -25.86
N SER A 328 14.22 -5.58 -25.90
CA SER A 328 15.20 -4.65 -26.47
C SER A 328 16.26 -4.16 -25.48
N ASN A 329 16.00 -4.19 -24.18
CA ASN A 329 16.97 -3.78 -23.15
C ASN A 329 16.80 -4.56 -21.84
N PRO A 330 17.20 -5.83 -21.79
CA PRO A 330 17.04 -6.68 -20.62
C PRO A 330 17.90 -6.21 -19.42
N PHE A 331 18.84 -5.29 -19.65
CA PHE A 331 19.81 -4.84 -18.64
C PHE A 331 19.23 -3.87 -17.60
N ILE A 332 18.08 -3.21 -17.88
CA ILE A 332 17.47 -2.22 -16.99
C ILE A 332 17.19 -2.78 -15.59
N TYR A 333 16.78 -4.05 -15.49
CA TYR A 333 16.52 -4.72 -14.21
C TYR A 333 17.72 -5.50 -13.65
N GLN A 334 18.88 -5.42 -14.30
CA GLN A 334 20.08 -6.18 -13.94
C GLN A 334 21.20 -5.27 -13.41
N ARG A 335 22.25 -5.91 -12.84
CA ARG A 335 23.45 -5.21 -12.40
C ARG A 335 24.14 -4.43 -13.49
N ALA A 336 24.01 -4.84 -14.77
CA ALA A 336 24.59 -4.19 -15.92
C ALA A 336 24.12 -2.73 -16.06
N GLN A 337 22.90 -2.38 -15.64
CA GLN A 337 22.44 -0.98 -15.59
C GLN A 337 23.36 -0.10 -14.74
N TYR A 338 23.82 -0.60 -13.59
CA TYR A 338 24.73 0.14 -12.71
C TYR A 338 26.05 0.42 -13.41
N ALA A 339 26.62 -0.58 -14.10
CA ALA A 339 27.86 -0.42 -14.84
C ALA A 339 27.70 0.60 -16.00
N ASP A 340 26.61 0.50 -16.76
CA ASP A 340 26.30 1.42 -17.86
C ASP A 340 26.17 2.86 -17.37
N LEU A 341 25.42 3.10 -16.30
CA LEU A 341 25.25 4.43 -15.70
C LEU A 341 26.57 5.03 -15.18
N LEU A 342 27.45 4.20 -14.62
CA LEU A 342 28.75 4.69 -14.13
C LEU A 342 29.74 4.98 -15.27
N ILE A 343 29.79 4.13 -16.29
CA ILE A 343 30.66 4.31 -17.45
C ILE A 343 30.27 5.57 -18.22
N ASN A 344 28.95 5.80 -18.36
CA ASN A 344 28.41 6.93 -19.10
C ASN A 344 28.04 8.14 -18.21
N SER A 345 28.47 8.13 -16.93
CA SER A 345 28.10 9.19 -15.97
C SER A 345 28.50 10.59 -16.37
N GLU A 346 29.62 10.78 -17.11
CA GLU A 346 30.04 12.08 -17.60
C GLU A 346 29.09 12.68 -18.65
N GLU A 347 28.42 11.84 -19.43
CA GLU A 347 27.39 12.28 -20.39
C GLU A 347 26.08 12.65 -19.69
N ILE A 348 25.73 11.93 -18.58
CA ILE A 348 24.50 12.12 -17.79
C ILE A 348 24.63 13.35 -16.88
N PHE A 349 25.77 13.48 -16.21
CA PHE A 349 26.10 14.63 -15.39
C PHE A 349 27.01 15.56 -16.21
N LYS A 350 26.43 16.43 -17.03
CA LYS A 350 27.16 17.57 -17.57
C LYS A 350 27.60 18.45 -16.40
N ILE A 351 28.72 18.12 -15.80
CA ILE A 351 29.36 18.98 -14.83
C ILE A 351 29.79 20.20 -15.63
N THR A 352 29.03 21.28 -15.56
CA THR A 352 29.46 22.60 -15.96
C THR A 352 30.65 22.93 -15.07
N ARG A 353 31.86 22.78 -15.63
CA ARG A 353 33.09 23.36 -15.06
C ARG A 353 33.07 24.87 -15.18
#